data_70c78e65ab7e266e38e95283c20b524b
#
_entry.id   70c78e65ab7e266e38e95283c20b524b
#
_cell.length_a   1.000
_cell.length_b   1.000
_cell.length_c   1.000
_cell.angle_alpha   90.00
_cell.angle_beta   90.00
_cell.angle_gamma   90.00
#
_symmetry.space_group_name_H-M   'P 1'
#
loop_
_entity.id
_entity.type
_entity.pdbx_description
1 polymer ?
#
loop_
_entity_poly.entity_id
_entity_poly.type
_entity_poly.pdbx_seq_one_letter_code
_entity_poly.pdbx_strand_id
1 'polypeptide(L)'
;MGQLRDRMDADLRLRGLSENTRRLYLRCARDFAAYCGRSPAVVGTEEVRAFLRHLVDTRRAPSTCGVYAAALRFLYDVTLDRPP
;
A
#
# COMPACT_ATOMS: atom_id res chain seq x y z
N MET A 1 -12.57 -3.88 -0.62
CA MET A 1 -11.25 -4.30 -1.08
C MET A 1 -11.12 -5.81 -1.31
N GLY A 2 -11.98 -6.58 -0.74
CA GLY A 2 -12.21 -7.96 -1.09
C GLY A 2 -10.95 -8.81 -1.27
N GLN A 3 -10.83 -9.38 -2.47
CA GLN A 3 -9.79 -10.38 -2.76
C GLN A 3 -8.37 -9.84 -2.67
N LEU A 4 -8.14 -8.62 -3.12
CA LEU A 4 -6.79 -8.03 -3.08
C LEU A 4 -6.33 -7.83 -1.64
N ARG A 5 -7.22 -7.32 -0.79
CA ARG A 5 -6.94 -7.16 0.63
C ARG A 5 -6.60 -8.51 1.28
N ASP A 6 -7.39 -9.52 0.97
CA ASP A 6 -7.19 -10.85 1.56
C ASP A 6 -5.86 -11.45 1.10
N ARG A 7 -5.50 -11.28 -0.17
CA ARG A 7 -4.22 -11.74 -0.69
C ARG A 7 -3.06 -11.04 0.00
N MET A 8 -3.15 -9.72 0.13
CA MET A 8 -2.10 -8.96 0.80
C MET A 8 -1.94 -9.39 2.25
N ASP A 9 -3.04 -9.57 2.97
CA ASP A 9 -2.99 -10.02 4.36
C ASP A 9 -2.32 -11.40 4.47
N ALA A 10 -2.68 -12.32 3.58
CA ALA A 10 -2.05 -13.64 3.56
C ALA A 10 -0.55 -13.55 3.31
N ASP A 11 -0.13 -12.70 2.37
CA ASP A 11 1.29 -12.50 2.07
C ASP A 11 2.04 -11.89 3.24
N LEU A 12 1.43 -10.94 3.94
CA LEU A 12 2.01 -10.34 5.13
C LEU A 12 2.19 -11.37 6.25
N ARG A 13 1.21 -12.26 6.42
CA ARG A 13 1.31 -13.35 7.39
C ARG A 13 2.45 -14.30 7.05
N LEU A 14 2.59 -14.65 5.79
CA LEU A 14 3.67 -15.53 5.35
C LEU A 14 5.05 -14.95 5.64
N ARG A 15 5.16 -13.63 5.67
CA ARG A 15 6.40 -12.93 6.01
C ARG A 15 6.59 -12.77 7.51
N GLY A 16 5.67 -13.27 8.34
CA GLY A 16 5.81 -13.25 9.79
C GLY A 16 5.55 -11.91 10.44
N LEU A 17 4.85 -10.99 9.75
CA LEU A 17 4.58 -9.68 10.32
C LEU A 17 3.49 -9.76 11.38
N SER A 18 3.61 -8.91 12.41
CA SER A 18 2.66 -8.87 13.49
C SER A 18 1.28 -8.39 13.02
N GLU A 19 0.25 -8.69 13.81
CA GLU A 19 -1.10 -8.25 13.50
C GLU A 19 -1.18 -6.73 13.38
N ASN A 20 -0.53 -6.00 14.27
CA ASN A 20 -0.53 -4.54 14.22
C ASN A 20 0.08 -4.01 12.92
N THR A 21 1.20 -4.60 12.50
CA THR A 21 1.85 -4.20 11.26
C THR A 21 0.99 -4.55 10.05
N ARG A 22 0.36 -5.73 10.06
CA ARG A 22 -0.53 -6.12 8.98
C ARG A 22 -1.70 -5.15 8.84
N ARG A 23 -2.35 -4.80 9.95
CA ARG A 23 -3.44 -3.83 9.94
C ARG A 23 -2.99 -2.49 9.35
N LEU A 24 -1.81 -2.04 9.75
CA LEU A 24 -1.28 -0.77 9.29
C LEU A 24 -1.05 -0.79 7.78
N TYR A 25 -0.43 -1.85 7.28
CA TYR A 25 -0.16 -1.98 5.86
C TYR A 25 -1.45 -2.08 5.03
N LEU A 26 -2.42 -2.84 5.52
CA LEU A 26 -3.71 -2.97 4.82
C LEU A 26 -4.45 -1.64 4.80
N ARG A 27 -4.37 -0.87 5.88
CA ARG A 27 -4.96 0.46 5.93
C ARG A 27 -4.30 1.40 4.91
N CYS A 28 -2.97 1.33 4.80
CA CYS A 28 -2.25 2.15 3.82
C CYS A 28 -2.68 1.82 2.39
N ALA A 29 -2.83 0.54 2.08
CA ALA A 29 -3.29 0.11 0.76
C ALA A 29 -4.72 0.59 0.49
N ARG A 30 -5.59 0.54 1.49
CA ARG A 30 -6.96 1.02 1.37
C ARG A 30 -7.00 2.52 1.11
N ASP A 31 -6.19 3.28 1.84
CA ASP A 31 -6.13 4.73 1.68
C ASP A 31 -5.64 5.10 0.28
N PHE A 32 -4.66 4.37 -0.24
CA PHE A 32 -4.18 4.57 -1.59
C PHE A 32 -5.27 4.27 -2.62
N ALA A 33 -6.00 3.17 -2.47
CA ALA A 33 -7.09 2.81 -3.37
C ALA A 33 -8.18 3.90 -3.36
N ALA A 34 -8.50 4.42 -2.19
CA ALA A 34 -9.48 5.49 -2.06
C ALA A 34 -9.02 6.78 -2.77
N TYR A 35 -7.73 7.10 -2.63
CA TYR A 35 -7.16 8.26 -3.30
C TYR A 35 -7.26 8.14 -4.83
N CYS A 36 -6.96 6.97 -5.36
CA CYS A 36 -7.00 6.72 -6.79
C CYS A 36 -8.42 6.57 -7.33
N GLY A 37 -9.38 6.21 -6.49
CA GLY A 37 -10.75 5.89 -6.91
C GLY A 37 -10.83 4.62 -7.73
N ARG A 38 -9.79 3.79 -7.72
CA ARG A 38 -9.69 2.53 -8.47
C ARG A 38 -8.88 1.52 -7.69
N SER A 39 -8.99 0.25 -8.08
CA SER A 39 -8.17 -0.79 -7.48
C SER A 39 -6.69 -0.54 -7.74
N PRO A 40 -5.81 -0.76 -6.73
CA PRO A 40 -4.37 -0.66 -6.96
C PRO A 40 -3.86 -1.57 -8.08
N ALA A 41 -4.59 -2.63 -8.39
CA ALA A 41 -4.20 -3.56 -9.44
C ALA A 41 -4.22 -2.93 -10.84
N VAL A 42 -5.02 -1.87 -11.04
CA VAL A 42 -5.18 -1.24 -12.36
C VAL A 42 -4.46 0.11 -12.49
N VAL A 43 -3.75 0.53 -11.44
CA VAL A 43 -2.96 1.78 -11.48
C VAL A 43 -1.49 1.45 -11.42
N GLY A 44 -0.64 2.41 -11.72
CA GLY A 44 0.79 2.19 -11.85
C GLY A 44 1.65 3.13 -11.03
N THR A 45 2.92 3.19 -11.39
CA THR A 45 3.94 3.97 -10.67
C THR A 45 3.59 5.44 -10.57
N GLU A 46 2.98 6.01 -11.61
CA GLU A 46 2.64 7.44 -11.61
C GLU A 46 1.64 7.76 -10.49
N GLU A 47 0.65 6.90 -10.28
CA GLU A 47 -0.34 7.10 -9.23
C GLU A 47 0.28 6.92 -7.85
N VAL A 48 1.22 6.00 -7.70
CA VAL A 48 1.95 5.82 -6.44
C VAL A 48 2.75 7.08 -6.12
N ARG A 49 3.47 7.62 -7.10
CA ARG A 49 4.24 8.85 -6.89
C ARG A 49 3.35 10.03 -6.54
N ALA A 50 2.22 10.17 -7.25
CA ALA A 50 1.27 11.24 -6.99
C ALA A 50 0.71 11.14 -5.56
N PHE A 51 0.38 9.94 -5.12
CA PHE A 51 -0.12 9.72 -3.76
C PHE A 51 0.93 10.07 -2.70
N LEU A 52 2.16 9.62 -2.90
CA LEU A 52 3.23 9.90 -1.93
C LEU A 52 3.52 11.41 -1.87
N ARG A 53 3.50 12.10 -3.01
CA ARG A 53 3.63 13.55 -3.05
C ARG A 53 2.47 14.23 -2.31
N HIS A 54 1.26 13.72 -2.50
CA HIS A 54 0.08 14.21 -1.78
C HIS A 54 0.25 14.12 -0.28
N LEU A 55 0.83 13.02 0.23
CA LEU A 55 1.08 12.87 1.65
C LEU A 55 2.06 13.92 2.16
N VAL A 56 3.12 14.19 1.40
CA VAL A 56 4.10 15.22 1.76
C VAL A 56 3.44 16.60 1.74
N ASP A 57 2.66 16.88 0.71
CA ASP A 57 1.99 18.18 0.55
C ASP A 57 0.95 18.45 1.64
N THR A 58 0.34 17.40 2.17
CA THR A 58 -0.61 17.51 3.28
C THR A 58 0.08 17.44 4.63
N ARG A 59 1.40 17.55 4.65
CA ARG A 59 2.24 17.64 5.86
C ARG A 59 2.14 16.42 6.77
N ARG A 60 2.02 15.23 6.18
CA ARG A 60 2.13 14.01 6.96
C ARG A 60 3.56 13.88 7.47
N ALA A 61 3.71 13.29 8.66
CA ALA A 61 5.03 13.09 9.24
C ALA A 61 5.89 12.20 8.32
N PRO A 62 7.22 12.45 8.24
CA PRO A 62 8.10 11.61 7.42
C PRO A 62 7.99 10.12 7.74
N SER A 63 7.82 9.77 9.02
CA SER A 63 7.64 8.37 9.41
C SER A 63 6.37 7.77 8.82
N THR A 64 5.29 8.55 8.78
CA THR A 64 4.03 8.12 8.19
C THR A 64 4.19 7.91 6.68
N CYS A 65 4.83 8.85 5.99
CA CYS A 65 5.10 8.71 4.55
C CYS A 65 5.93 7.46 4.27
N GLY A 66 6.91 7.16 5.11
CA GLY A 66 7.75 5.98 4.98
C GLY A 66 6.95 4.69 5.11
N VAL A 67 6.00 4.65 6.05
CA VAL A 67 5.14 3.48 6.21
C VAL A 67 4.27 3.26 4.97
N TYR A 68 3.67 4.33 4.44
CA TYR A 68 2.87 4.22 3.22
C TYR A 68 3.73 3.72 2.05
N ALA A 69 4.94 4.25 1.90
CA ALA A 69 5.84 3.82 0.84
C ALA A 69 6.18 2.33 0.97
N ALA A 70 6.48 1.87 2.19
CA ALA A 70 6.80 0.48 2.44
C ALA A 70 5.61 -0.44 2.15
N ALA A 71 4.42 -0.03 2.57
CA ALA A 71 3.20 -0.81 2.34
C ALA A 71 2.90 -0.94 0.84
N LEU A 72 3.04 0.15 0.08
CA LEU A 72 2.79 0.14 -1.35
C LEU A 72 3.85 -0.66 -2.09
N ARG A 73 5.12 -0.58 -1.66
CA ARG A 73 6.17 -1.41 -2.22
C ARG A 73 5.83 -2.88 -2.03
N PHE A 74 5.42 -3.27 -0.83
CA PHE A 74 5.03 -4.65 -0.56
C PHE A 74 3.86 -5.07 -1.45
N LEU A 75 2.84 -4.23 -1.55
CA LEU A 75 1.68 -4.53 -2.37
C LEU A 75 2.05 -4.82 -3.82
N TYR A 76 2.89 -3.98 -4.42
CA TYR A 76 3.24 -4.14 -5.83
C TYR A 76 4.30 -5.21 -6.07
N ASP A 77 5.29 -5.31 -5.18
CA ASP A 77 6.39 -6.26 -5.40
C ASP A 77 6.02 -7.68 -5.01
N VAL A 78 5.16 -7.86 -4.02
CA VAL A 78 4.83 -9.19 -3.50
C VAL A 78 3.43 -9.61 -3.89
N THR A 79 2.42 -8.86 -3.47
CA THR A 79 1.03 -9.30 -3.63
C THR A 79 0.59 -9.24 -5.09
N LEU A 80 0.86 -8.15 -5.77
CA LEU A 80 0.52 -8.02 -7.18
C LEU A 80 1.59 -8.62 -8.09
N ASP A 81 2.80 -8.80 -7.56
CA ASP A 81 3.92 -9.44 -8.26
C ASP A 81 4.09 -8.90 -9.68
N ARG A 82 4.11 -7.57 -9.80
CA ARG A 82 4.27 -6.93 -11.10
C ARG A 82 5.73 -6.91 -11.50
N PRO A 83 6.03 -7.24 -12.77
CA PRO A 83 7.38 -7.05 -13.27
C PRO A 83 7.76 -5.57 -13.20
N PRO A 84 9.04 -5.28 -13.04
CA PRO A 84 9.51 -3.90 -12.98
C PRO A 84 9.26 -3.13 -14.27
#